data_c8d4af166e5ee1e21b9f7e7208317e66
#
_entry.id   c8d4af166e5ee1e21b9f7e7208317e66
#
_cell.length_a   1.000
_cell.length_b   1.000
_cell.length_c   1.000
_cell.angle_alpha   90.00
_cell.angle_beta   90.00
_cell.angle_gamma   90.00
#
_symmetry.space_group_name_H-M   'P 1'
#
loop_
_entity.id
_entity.type
_entity.pdbx_description
1 polymer ?
#
loop_
_entity_poly.entity_id
_entity_poly.type
_entity_poly.pdbx_seq_one_letter_code
_entity_poly.pdbx_strand_id
1 'polypeptide(L)'
;MSTQSIKLIKIGIYLFIFCCSGIGYYVGAKRLLPKLLPKPEPIEFARQTLINHQGLVHKALFTPNDDVKTVLLGLIQAETKHISVAIFMFTEPEISKALLDAYARGVEIEIVADRSCAQTQWSKLQPLAQAGIPIYIWPPALEATRAIMHNKFIIFAATLGNRSLLWTGSYNFTKAASTMNQENALILEDDNLTLSYLAQFEHLKEISELVGAAKLPEPMKGKRSKKNLEFTEAQA
;
A
#
# COMPACT_ATOMS: atom_id res chain seq x y z
N MET A 1 6.68 -31.25 -24.82
CA MET A 1 7.32 -30.63 -23.65
C MET A 1 6.67 -29.28 -23.42
N SER A 2 6.20 -29.04 -22.21
CA SER A 2 5.53 -27.77 -21.88
C SER A 2 6.54 -26.60 -21.81
N THR A 3 6.08 -25.38 -22.06
CA THR A 3 6.90 -24.14 -21.97
C THR A 3 7.58 -23.98 -20.60
N GLN A 4 7.00 -24.55 -19.54
CA GLN A 4 7.60 -24.61 -18.21
C GLN A 4 8.80 -25.56 -18.15
N SER A 5 8.74 -26.71 -18.80
CA SER A 5 9.85 -27.67 -18.83
C SER A 5 11.08 -27.09 -19.54
N ILE A 6 10.88 -26.32 -20.60
CA ILE A 6 11.99 -25.66 -21.33
C ILE A 6 12.62 -24.53 -20.48
N LYS A 7 11.83 -23.81 -19.67
CA LYS A 7 12.37 -22.79 -18.75
C LYS A 7 13.19 -23.41 -17.62
N LEU A 8 12.74 -24.53 -17.05
CA LEU A 8 13.47 -25.25 -16.00
C LEU A 8 14.79 -25.84 -16.50
N ILE A 9 14.82 -26.37 -17.72
CA ILE A 9 16.05 -26.88 -18.35
C ILE A 9 17.05 -25.75 -18.62
N LYS A 10 16.60 -24.56 -19.08
CA LYS A 10 17.47 -23.40 -19.26
C LYS A 10 18.03 -22.88 -17.93
N ILE A 11 17.24 -22.84 -16.87
CA ILE A 11 17.70 -22.45 -15.53
C ILE A 11 18.71 -23.47 -14.98
N GLY A 12 18.49 -24.78 -15.19
CA GLY A 12 19.41 -25.83 -14.79
C GLY A 12 20.75 -25.75 -15.52
N ILE A 13 20.76 -25.45 -16.82
CA ILE A 13 21.98 -25.27 -17.62
C ILE A 13 22.78 -24.02 -17.15
N TYR A 14 22.12 -22.91 -16.85
CA TYR A 14 22.78 -21.73 -16.31
C TYR A 14 23.37 -21.96 -14.91
N LEU A 15 22.68 -22.69 -14.02
CA LEU A 15 23.21 -23.09 -12.71
C LEU A 15 24.44 -24.00 -12.85
N PHE A 16 24.47 -24.93 -13.82
CA PHE A 16 25.59 -25.83 -14.04
C PHE A 16 26.83 -25.13 -14.58
N ILE A 17 26.68 -24.16 -15.49
CA ILE A 17 27.77 -23.32 -16.00
C ILE A 17 28.36 -22.43 -14.91
N PHE A 18 27.54 -21.99 -13.92
CA PHE A 18 27.97 -21.16 -12.81
C PHE A 18 28.75 -21.92 -11.72
N CYS A 19 28.48 -23.20 -11.52
CA CYS A 19 29.23 -24.02 -10.53
C CYS A 19 30.67 -24.33 -10.94
N CYS A 20 31.01 -24.22 -12.25
CA CYS A 20 32.34 -24.61 -12.75
C CYS A 20 33.38 -23.49 -12.78
N SER A 21 33.02 -22.25 -12.46
CA SER A 21 33.90 -21.08 -12.58
C SER A 21 34.01 -20.24 -11.28
N GLY A 22 34.69 -20.73 -10.27
CA GLY A 22 35.31 -19.99 -9.16
C GLY A 22 34.59 -18.79 -8.49
N ILE A 23 34.93 -18.54 -7.25
CA ILE A 23 34.37 -17.63 -6.24
C ILE A 23 34.01 -16.18 -6.68
N GLY A 24 34.60 -15.67 -7.77
CA GLY A 24 34.33 -14.32 -8.27
C GLY A 24 32.90 -14.08 -8.82
N TYR A 25 32.20 -15.14 -9.20
CA TYR A 25 30.86 -15.08 -9.79
C TYR A 25 29.71 -15.18 -8.76
N TYR A 26 30.01 -15.52 -7.51
CA TYR A 26 28.99 -15.75 -6.48
C TYR A 26 28.26 -14.46 -6.08
N VAL A 27 28.95 -13.32 -6.08
CA VAL A 27 28.34 -12.00 -5.77
C VAL A 27 27.44 -11.50 -6.92
N GLY A 28 27.85 -11.78 -8.17
CA GLY A 28 27.06 -11.47 -9.38
C GLY A 28 25.79 -12.28 -9.46
N ALA A 29 25.85 -13.57 -9.12
CA ALA A 29 24.70 -14.48 -9.14
C ALA A 29 23.65 -14.10 -8.10
N LYS A 30 24.02 -13.70 -6.88
CA LYS A 30 23.09 -13.20 -5.86
C LYS A 30 22.34 -11.94 -6.30
N ARG A 31 22.91 -11.11 -7.18
CA ARG A 31 22.24 -9.92 -7.74
C ARG A 31 21.38 -10.20 -8.97
N LEU A 32 21.69 -11.22 -9.74
CA LEU A 32 21.01 -11.56 -11.00
C LEU A 32 19.91 -12.62 -10.85
N LEU A 33 20.09 -13.60 -9.97
CA LEU A 33 19.09 -14.65 -9.74
C LEU A 33 17.70 -14.11 -9.36
N PRO A 34 17.55 -13.14 -8.43
CA PRO A 34 16.24 -12.59 -8.10
C PRO A 34 15.54 -11.88 -9.26
N LYS A 35 16.31 -11.42 -10.28
CA LYS A 35 15.76 -10.76 -11.47
C LYS A 35 15.26 -11.73 -12.53
N LEU A 36 15.68 -12.99 -12.46
CA LEU A 36 15.35 -14.04 -13.44
C LEU A 36 14.17 -14.93 -12.99
N LEU A 37 13.88 -14.96 -11.70
CA LEU A 37 12.72 -15.68 -11.19
C LEU A 37 11.47 -14.79 -11.28
N PRO A 38 10.30 -15.34 -11.65
CA PRO A 38 9.06 -14.58 -11.55
C PRO A 38 8.87 -14.14 -10.11
N LYS A 39 8.48 -12.87 -9.91
CA LYS A 39 8.12 -12.40 -8.56
C LYS A 39 6.95 -13.28 -8.06
N PRO A 40 6.96 -13.68 -6.78
CA PRO A 40 5.83 -14.40 -6.21
C PRO A 40 4.58 -13.51 -6.26
N GLU A 41 3.41 -14.13 -6.26
CA GLU A 41 2.13 -13.41 -6.12
C GLU A 41 2.14 -12.56 -4.84
N PRO A 42 1.47 -11.40 -4.83
CA PRO A 42 1.59 -10.44 -3.73
C PRO A 42 1.28 -11.02 -2.34
N ILE A 43 0.30 -11.92 -2.23
CA ILE A 43 -0.05 -12.58 -0.96
C ILE A 43 1.14 -13.41 -0.44
N GLU A 44 1.74 -14.22 -1.31
CA GLU A 44 2.87 -15.07 -0.92
C GLU A 44 4.11 -14.22 -0.62
N PHE A 45 4.34 -13.16 -1.38
CA PHE A 45 5.41 -12.21 -1.09
C PHE A 45 5.25 -11.53 0.27
N ALA A 46 4.03 -11.10 0.60
CA ALA A 46 3.73 -10.53 1.92
C ALA A 46 3.95 -11.54 3.04
N ARG A 47 3.46 -12.78 2.87
CA ARG A 47 3.65 -13.86 3.85
C ARG A 47 5.13 -14.14 4.12
N GLN A 48 5.93 -14.31 3.08
CA GLN A 48 7.37 -14.58 3.21
C GLN A 48 8.13 -13.39 3.80
N THR A 49 7.71 -12.15 3.52
CA THR A 49 8.36 -10.94 4.02
C THR A 49 8.04 -10.67 5.48
N LEU A 50 6.79 -10.90 5.90
CA LEU A 50 6.26 -10.44 7.18
C LEU A 50 6.33 -11.49 8.28
N ILE A 51 6.05 -12.77 7.99
CA ILE A 51 5.97 -13.80 9.02
C ILE A 51 7.37 -14.30 9.35
N ASN A 52 7.78 -14.12 10.60
CA ASN A 52 9.09 -14.57 11.08
C ASN A 52 9.09 -16.09 11.42
N HIS A 53 10.25 -16.63 11.84
CA HIS A 53 10.41 -18.05 12.21
C HIS A 53 9.55 -18.49 13.39
N GLN A 54 9.08 -17.55 14.22
CA GLN A 54 8.18 -17.79 15.35
C GLN A 54 6.71 -17.68 14.94
N GLY A 55 6.43 -17.38 13.67
CA GLY A 55 5.09 -17.19 13.15
C GLY A 55 4.46 -15.83 13.47
N LEU A 56 5.22 -14.87 14.01
CA LEU A 56 4.76 -13.52 14.38
C LEU A 56 4.99 -12.51 13.26
N VAL A 57 4.15 -11.48 13.24
CA VAL A 57 4.29 -10.33 12.32
C VAL A 57 4.73 -9.09 13.10
N HIS A 58 6.05 -8.85 13.11
CA HIS A 58 6.64 -7.60 13.60
C HIS A 58 7.72 -7.18 12.60
N LYS A 59 7.40 -6.29 11.67
CA LYS A 59 8.31 -5.95 10.57
C LYS A 59 8.31 -4.46 10.26
N ALA A 60 9.49 -3.89 10.18
CA ALA A 60 9.72 -2.57 9.57
C ALA A 60 10.25 -2.75 8.14
N LEU A 61 9.72 -1.97 7.20
CA LEU A 61 10.12 -1.91 5.81
C LEU A 61 10.44 -0.46 5.43
N PHE A 62 11.40 -0.26 4.53
CA PHE A 62 11.89 1.05 4.15
C PHE A 62 12.00 1.18 2.63
N THR A 63 11.32 2.17 2.04
CA THR A 63 11.50 2.51 0.63
C THR A 63 12.75 3.38 0.43
N PRO A 64 13.36 3.36 -0.74
CA PRO A 64 13.04 2.53 -1.91
C PRO A 64 13.66 1.12 -1.90
N ASN A 65 14.30 0.72 -0.78
CA ASN A 65 15.07 -0.53 -0.70
C ASN A 65 14.16 -1.77 -0.63
N ASP A 66 13.05 -1.67 0.11
CA ASP A 66 12.07 -2.73 0.26
C ASP A 66 10.88 -2.53 -0.69
N ASP A 67 10.30 -3.62 -1.20
CA ASP A 67 9.09 -3.59 -2.03
C ASP A 67 7.83 -3.47 -1.16
N VAL A 68 7.70 -2.32 -0.50
CA VAL A 68 6.62 -1.98 0.44
C VAL A 68 5.25 -2.08 -0.22
N LYS A 69 5.15 -1.64 -1.50
CA LYS A 69 3.89 -1.68 -2.25
C LYS A 69 3.41 -3.12 -2.46
N THR A 70 4.27 -4.04 -2.87
CA THR A 70 3.86 -5.44 -3.10
C THR A 70 3.42 -6.11 -1.80
N VAL A 71 4.06 -5.80 -0.66
CA VAL A 71 3.62 -6.27 0.66
C VAL A 71 2.21 -5.75 0.98
N LEU A 72 1.96 -4.46 0.78
CA LEU A 72 0.64 -3.86 1.02
C LEU A 72 -0.45 -4.48 0.13
N LEU A 73 -0.16 -4.66 -1.16
CA LEU A 73 -1.08 -5.34 -2.09
C LEU A 73 -1.41 -6.76 -1.61
N GLY A 74 -0.42 -7.51 -1.13
CA GLY A 74 -0.62 -8.84 -0.58
C GLY A 74 -1.50 -8.87 0.67
N LEU A 75 -1.36 -7.90 1.57
CA LEU A 75 -2.22 -7.76 2.75
C LEU A 75 -3.67 -7.46 2.36
N ILE A 76 -3.89 -6.51 1.44
CA ILE A 76 -5.24 -6.17 0.93
C ILE A 76 -5.88 -7.36 0.23
N GLN A 77 -5.13 -8.08 -0.58
CA GLN A 77 -5.63 -9.26 -1.31
C GLN A 77 -5.97 -10.43 -0.37
N ALA A 78 -5.23 -10.57 0.74
CA ALA A 78 -5.44 -11.62 1.73
C ALA A 78 -6.52 -11.29 2.76
N GLU A 79 -6.99 -10.05 2.86
CA GLU A 79 -8.02 -9.64 3.81
C GLU A 79 -9.38 -10.24 3.44
N THR A 80 -10.11 -10.67 4.47
CA THR A 80 -11.40 -11.38 4.30
C THR A 80 -12.58 -10.75 5.06
N LYS A 81 -12.33 -9.76 5.94
CA LYS A 81 -13.38 -9.17 6.78
C LYS A 81 -13.48 -7.66 6.62
N HIS A 82 -12.49 -6.92 7.12
CA HIS A 82 -12.58 -5.46 7.21
C HIS A 82 -11.21 -4.78 7.05
N ILE A 83 -11.20 -3.63 6.34
CA ILE A 83 -10.03 -2.74 6.20
C ILE A 83 -10.43 -1.32 6.58
N SER A 84 -9.80 -0.77 7.64
CA SER A 84 -9.92 0.65 7.99
C SER A 84 -8.67 1.39 7.53
N VAL A 85 -8.82 2.44 6.72
CA VAL A 85 -7.71 3.22 6.14
C VAL A 85 -7.76 4.68 6.60
N ALA A 86 -6.71 5.17 7.24
CA ALA A 86 -6.49 6.61 7.43
C ALA A 86 -5.28 7.04 6.58
N ILE A 87 -5.48 7.94 5.62
CA ILE A 87 -4.46 8.26 4.62
C ILE A 87 -4.40 9.75 4.26
N PHE A 88 -3.18 10.31 4.31
CA PHE A 88 -2.96 11.70 3.90
C PHE A 88 -3.01 11.87 2.38
N MET A 89 -2.33 11.00 1.61
CA MET A 89 -2.29 11.12 0.14
C MET A 89 -2.46 9.75 -0.54
N PHE A 90 -3.37 9.68 -1.52
CA PHE A 90 -3.72 8.46 -2.22
C PHE A 90 -3.88 8.67 -3.72
N THR A 91 -2.84 8.34 -4.49
CA THR A 91 -2.78 8.51 -5.95
C THR A 91 -2.36 7.22 -6.70
N GLU A 92 -1.99 6.15 -5.96
CA GLU A 92 -1.49 4.90 -6.55
C GLU A 92 -2.65 4.02 -7.08
N PRO A 93 -2.72 3.79 -8.41
CA PRO A 93 -3.83 3.07 -9.01
C PRO A 93 -3.88 1.58 -8.66
N GLU A 94 -2.73 0.93 -8.43
CA GLU A 94 -2.69 -0.49 -8.08
C GLU A 94 -3.28 -0.74 -6.69
N ILE A 95 -3.01 0.15 -5.72
CA ILE A 95 -3.60 0.07 -4.37
C ILE A 95 -5.12 0.32 -4.45
N SER A 96 -5.56 1.31 -5.24
CA SER A 96 -6.99 1.57 -5.47
C SER A 96 -7.68 0.35 -6.07
N LYS A 97 -7.08 -0.26 -7.09
CA LYS A 97 -7.62 -1.48 -7.69
C LYS A 97 -7.71 -2.63 -6.69
N ALA A 98 -6.68 -2.85 -5.87
CA ALA A 98 -6.68 -3.90 -4.87
C ALA A 98 -7.79 -3.72 -3.82
N LEU A 99 -8.07 -2.48 -3.40
CA LEU A 99 -9.19 -2.17 -2.50
C LEU A 99 -10.54 -2.41 -3.19
N LEU A 100 -10.72 -2.02 -4.46
CA LEU A 100 -11.94 -2.32 -5.23
C LEU A 100 -12.15 -3.84 -5.37
N ASP A 101 -11.11 -4.58 -5.68
CA ASP A 101 -11.17 -6.04 -5.79
C ASP A 101 -11.50 -6.69 -4.43
N ALA A 102 -10.98 -6.16 -3.31
CA ALA A 102 -11.30 -6.61 -1.96
C ALA A 102 -12.77 -6.32 -1.62
N TYR A 103 -13.25 -5.11 -1.90
CA TYR A 103 -14.65 -4.73 -1.72
C TYR A 103 -15.61 -5.61 -2.54
N ALA A 104 -15.27 -5.91 -3.79
CA ALA A 104 -16.03 -6.82 -4.64
C ALA A 104 -16.06 -8.26 -4.11
N ARG A 105 -15.09 -8.70 -3.31
CA ARG A 105 -15.09 -9.98 -2.58
C ARG A 105 -15.95 -9.97 -1.32
N GLY A 106 -16.52 -8.82 -0.94
CA GLY A 106 -17.34 -8.67 0.27
C GLY A 106 -16.56 -8.21 1.50
N VAL A 107 -15.32 -7.75 1.34
CA VAL A 107 -14.56 -7.12 2.43
C VAL A 107 -15.17 -5.74 2.72
N GLU A 108 -15.49 -5.46 3.97
CA GLU A 108 -15.93 -4.14 4.41
C GLU A 108 -14.73 -3.19 4.40
N ILE A 109 -14.88 -2.00 3.80
CA ILE A 109 -13.79 -1.02 3.69
C ILE A 109 -14.30 0.35 4.07
N GLU A 110 -13.57 1.06 4.92
CA GLU A 110 -13.82 2.46 5.27
C GLU A 110 -12.53 3.27 5.14
N ILE A 111 -12.63 4.49 4.63
CA ILE A 111 -11.46 5.34 4.39
C ILE A 111 -11.68 6.73 4.98
N VAL A 112 -10.77 7.16 5.85
CA VAL A 112 -10.63 8.57 6.24
C VAL A 112 -9.47 9.17 5.47
N ALA A 113 -9.71 10.26 4.75
CA ALA A 113 -8.68 10.92 3.95
C ALA A 113 -8.61 12.43 4.23
N ASP A 114 -7.42 13.00 4.07
CA ASP A 114 -7.25 14.45 4.12
C ASP A 114 -7.96 15.12 2.94
N ARG A 115 -8.49 16.32 3.15
CA ARG A 115 -9.18 17.09 2.10
C ARG A 115 -8.27 17.40 0.90
N SER A 116 -6.97 17.63 1.12
CA SER A 116 -6.01 17.85 0.04
C SER A 116 -5.85 16.61 -0.85
N CYS A 117 -5.98 15.40 -0.28
CA CYS A 117 -6.04 14.17 -1.05
C CYS A 117 -7.23 14.14 -2.01
N ALA A 118 -8.42 14.51 -1.53
CA ALA A 118 -9.62 14.54 -2.37
C ALA A 118 -9.56 15.63 -3.46
N GLN A 119 -8.86 16.73 -3.20
CA GLN A 119 -8.73 17.86 -4.10
C GLN A 119 -7.63 17.72 -5.15
N THR A 120 -6.76 16.72 -5.07
CA THR A 120 -5.76 16.50 -6.14
C THR A 120 -6.41 15.85 -7.36
N GLN A 121 -6.01 16.30 -8.56
CA GLN A 121 -6.49 15.71 -9.83
C GLN A 121 -6.10 14.22 -9.99
N TRP A 122 -5.11 13.75 -9.21
CA TRP A 122 -4.62 12.38 -9.24
C TRP A 122 -5.28 11.46 -8.20
N SER A 123 -6.21 12.01 -7.40
CA SER A 123 -6.90 11.28 -6.32
C SER A 123 -7.49 9.95 -6.81
N LYS A 124 -7.33 8.91 -6.01
CA LYS A 124 -7.97 7.60 -6.23
C LYS A 124 -9.19 7.37 -5.34
N LEU A 125 -9.64 8.40 -4.62
CA LEU A 125 -10.85 8.30 -3.79
C LEU A 125 -12.13 8.22 -4.62
N GLN A 126 -12.19 8.91 -5.79
CA GLN A 126 -13.38 8.95 -6.64
C GLN A 126 -13.86 7.56 -7.09
N PRO A 127 -13.02 6.68 -7.68
CA PRO A 127 -13.48 5.35 -8.09
C PRO A 127 -13.91 4.49 -6.90
N LEU A 128 -13.30 4.65 -5.72
CA LEU A 128 -13.67 3.93 -4.50
C LEU A 128 -15.06 4.37 -4.00
N ALA A 129 -15.31 5.69 -3.95
CA ALA A 129 -16.60 6.24 -3.58
C ALA A 129 -17.72 5.84 -4.58
N GLN A 130 -17.41 5.79 -5.88
CA GLN A 130 -18.34 5.33 -6.92
C GLN A 130 -18.73 3.85 -6.76
N ALA A 131 -17.82 3.02 -6.26
CA ALA A 131 -18.08 1.62 -5.94
C ALA A 131 -18.93 1.43 -4.66
N GLY A 132 -19.13 2.51 -3.87
CA GLY A 132 -19.90 2.47 -2.63
C GLY A 132 -19.07 2.35 -1.36
N ILE A 133 -17.75 2.43 -1.44
CA ILE A 133 -16.87 2.44 -0.27
C ILE A 133 -17.08 3.77 0.48
N PRO A 134 -17.40 3.75 1.80
CA PRO A 134 -17.53 4.95 2.61
C PRO A 134 -16.21 5.74 2.67
N ILE A 135 -16.25 7.01 2.27
CA ILE A 135 -15.12 7.93 2.31
C ILE A 135 -15.46 9.10 3.25
N TYR A 136 -14.64 9.29 4.25
CA TYR A 136 -14.72 10.38 5.22
C TYR A 136 -13.61 11.38 4.92
N ILE A 137 -13.95 12.67 4.78
CA ILE A 137 -12.99 13.73 4.44
C ILE A 137 -12.79 14.67 5.62
N TRP A 138 -11.55 14.81 6.05
CA TRP A 138 -11.13 15.74 7.09
C TRP A 138 -10.23 16.84 6.49
N PRO A 139 -10.37 18.11 6.92
CA PRO A 139 -11.47 18.64 7.73
C PRO A 139 -12.77 18.70 6.91
N PRO A 140 -13.93 18.80 7.58
CA PRO A 140 -15.21 19.07 6.91
C PRO A 140 -15.18 20.36 6.08
N ALA A 141 -16.05 20.44 5.05
CA ALA A 141 -16.03 21.55 4.07
C ALA A 141 -16.24 22.93 4.71
N LEU A 142 -16.98 22.99 5.81
CA LEU A 142 -17.29 24.24 6.51
C LEU A 142 -16.21 24.71 7.49
N GLU A 143 -15.19 23.90 7.74
CA GLU A 143 -14.10 24.21 8.64
C GLU A 143 -12.90 24.79 7.89
N ALA A 144 -12.67 26.10 8.03
CA ALA A 144 -11.49 26.78 7.50
C ALA A 144 -10.28 26.56 8.43
N THR A 145 -9.59 25.43 8.29
CA THR A 145 -8.37 25.12 9.05
C THR A 145 -7.16 24.98 8.13
N ARG A 146 -5.96 25.30 8.67
CA ARG A 146 -4.68 24.97 8.03
C ARG A 146 -4.10 23.63 8.50
N ALA A 147 -4.75 23.00 9.47
CA ALA A 147 -4.36 21.68 9.93
C ALA A 147 -4.59 20.61 8.87
N ILE A 148 -3.82 19.55 8.93
CA ILE A 148 -3.90 18.41 8.01
C ILE A 148 -4.08 17.12 8.79
N MET A 149 -4.83 16.17 8.24
CA MET A 149 -4.88 14.80 8.74
C MET A 149 -3.70 14.02 8.13
N HIS A 150 -2.57 14.01 8.83
CA HIS A 150 -1.32 13.47 8.28
C HIS A 150 -1.07 11.99 8.62
N ASN A 151 -2.09 11.29 9.13
CA ASN A 151 -2.00 9.86 9.44
C ASN A 151 -1.84 9.03 8.16
N LYS A 152 -1.11 7.91 8.26
CA LYS A 152 -1.00 6.87 7.25
C LYS A 152 -0.97 5.56 7.99
N PHE A 153 -2.15 4.99 8.21
CA PHE A 153 -2.27 3.67 8.82
C PHE A 153 -3.42 2.87 8.22
N ILE A 154 -3.32 1.58 8.33
CA ILE A 154 -4.34 0.62 7.93
C ILE A 154 -4.52 -0.39 9.06
N ILE A 155 -5.76 -0.74 9.34
CA ILE A 155 -6.11 -1.86 10.22
C ILE A 155 -6.72 -2.94 9.34
N PHE A 156 -6.13 -4.13 9.38
CA PHE A 156 -6.61 -5.35 8.74
C PHE A 156 -7.22 -6.25 9.80
N ALA A 157 -8.49 -6.61 9.65
CA ALA A 157 -9.18 -7.42 10.66
C ALA A 157 -8.88 -8.92 10.56
N ALA A 158 -8.65 -9.44 9.34
CA ALA A 158 -8.46 -10.88 9.12
C ALA A 158 -7.63 -11.18 7.86
N THR A 159 -6.38 -10.73 7.82
CA THR A 159 -5.47 -10.96 6.70
C THR A 159 -4.51 -12.13 6.94
N LEU A 160 -3.83 -12.64 5.91
CA LEU A 160 -2.79 -13.69 5.95
C LEU A 160 -3.11 -14.93 6.83
N GLY A 161 -4.34 -15.40 6.79
CA GLY A 161 -4.79 -16.54 7.60
C GLY A 161 -5.48 -16.11 8.89
N ASN A 162 -6.32 -15.09 8.80
CA ASN A 162 -7.17 -14.57 9.88
C ASN A 162 -6.43 -13.79 10.98
N ARG A 163 -5.33 -13.10 10.62
CA ARG A 163 -4.55 -12.24 11.53
C ARG A 163 -5.12 -10.83 11.56
N SER A 164 -5.19 -10.23 12.75
CA SER A 164 -5.41 -8.80 12.91
C SER A 164 -4.06 -8.09 12.84
N LEU A 165 -3.89 -7.21 11.86
CA LEU A 165 -2.62 -6.51 11.64
C LEU A 165 -2.82 -5.00 11.59
N LEU A 166 -1.92 -4.28 12.25
CA LEU A 166 -1.75 -2.84 12.10
C LEU A 166 -0.61 -2.56 11.12
N TRP A 167 -0.88 -1.74 10.12
CA TRP A 167 0.10 -1.08 9.26
C TRP A 167 0.16 0.40 9.64
N THR A 168 1.35 0.96 9.89
CA THR A 168 1.53 2.39 10.17
C THR A 168 2.91 2.87 9.73
N GLY A 169 3.10 4.18 9.56
CA GLY A 169 4.38 4.78 9.19
C GLY A 169 4.25 6.10 8.42
N SER A 170 5.28 6.43 7.65
CA SER A 170 5.27 7.63 6.80
C SER A 170 4.75 7.38 5.38
N TYR A 171 4.62 6.11 4.96
CA TYR A 171 4.32 5.69 3.61
C TYR A 171 2.93 6.11 3.14
N ASN A 172 2.86 7.07 2.19
CA ASN A 172 1.64 7.42 1.47
C ASN A 172 1.35 6.44 0.33
N PHE A 173 0.10 6.37 -0.13
CA PHE A 173 -0.28 5.54 -1.28
C PHE A 173 0.00 6.28 -2.59
N THR A 174 1.28 6.53 -2.85
CA THR A 174 1.75 7.25 -4.04
C THR A 174 2.91 6.52 -4.71
N LYS A 175 3.10 6.75 -6.02
CA LYS A 175 4.24 6.22 -6.75
C LYS A 175 5.57 6.71 -6.13
N ALA A 176 5.64 8.00 -5.77
CA ALA A 176 6.86 8.57 -5.17
C ALA A 176 7.22 7.87 -3.85
N ALA A 177 6.23 7.58 -2.99
CA ALA A 177 6.47 6.84 -1.76
C ALA A 177 7.04 5.43 -2.01
N SER A 178 6.64 4.79 -3.12
CA SER A 178 7.11 3.44 -3.46
C SER A 178 8.52 3.41 -4.08
N THR A 179 8.93 4.48 -4.79
CA THR A 179 10.08 4.40 -5.70
C THR A 179 11.17 5.45 -5.49
N MET A 180 10.87 6.55 -4.81
CA MET A 180 11.75 7.72 -4.73
C MET A 180 12.01 8.19 -3.30
N ASN A 181 10.94 8.27 -2.49
CA ASN A 181 11.02 8.80 -1.15
C ASN A 181 11.68 7.81 -0.18
N GLN A 182 12.25 8.36 0.89
CA GLN A 182 12.69 7.59 2.05
C GLN A 182 11.50 7.49 3.02
N GLU A 183 10.75 6.39 2.94
CA GLU A 183 9.58 6.15 3.78
C GLU A 183 9.77 4.91 4.64
N ASN A 184 8.97 4.81 5.69
CA ASN A 184 8.85 3.59 6.48
C ASN A 184 7.41 3.06 6.50
N ALA A 185 7.31 1.74 6.66
CA ALA A 185 6.07 1.05 7.02
C ALA A 185 6.40 0.05 8.13
N LEU A 186 5.64 0.11 9.20
CA LEU A 186 5.71 -0.82 10.33
C LEU A 186 4.45 -1.68 10.32
N ILE A 187 4.61 -2.99 10.31
CA ILE A 187 3.53 -3.95 10.29
C ILE A 187 3.61 -4.78 11.57
N LEU A 188 2.52 -4.79 12.33
CA LEU A 188 2.46 -5.36 13.67
C LEU A 188 1.23 -6.24 13.84
N GLU A 189 1.42 -7.37 14.52
CA GLU A 189 0.38 -8.20 15.11
C GLU A 189 0.37 -7.92 16.62
N ASP A 190 -0.37 -6.86 17.04
CA ASP A 190 -0.46 -6.41 18.42
C ASP A 190 -1.88 -5.86 18.68
N ASP A 191 -2.66 -6.59 19.46
CA ASP A 191 -4.07 -6.27 19.71
C ASP A 191 -4.22 -4.95 20.46
N ASN A 192 -3.34 -4.61 21.42
CA ASN A 192 -3.46 -3.36 22.18
C ASN A 192 -3.19 -2.13 21.33
N LEU A 193 -2.14 -2.20 20.48
CA LEU A 193 -1.88 -1.12 19.52
C LEU A 193 -2.98 -1.04 18.48
N THR A 194 -3.46 -2.16 17.96
CA THR A 194 -4.57 -2.18 17.00
C THR A 194 -5.83 -1.54 17.56
N LEU A 195 -6.19 -1.84 18.82
CA LEU A 195 -7.33 -1.19 19.50
C LEU A 195 -7.13 0.31 19.65
N SER A 196 -5.91 0.78 19.96
CA SER A 196 -5.61 2.21 20.09
C SER A 196 -5.75 2.92 18.74
N TYR A 197 -5.29 2.29 17.64
CA TYR A 197 -5.45 2.84 16.29
C TYR A 197 -6.91 2.79 15.79
N LEU A 198 -7.66 1.76 16.19
CA LEU A 198 -9.10 1.69 15.90
C LEU A 198 -9.85 2.81 16.59
N ALA A 199 -9.57 3.08 17.86
CA ALA A 199 -10.15 4.22 18.57
C ALA A 199 -9.81 5.57 17.89
N GLN A 200 -8.57 5.73 17.40
CA GLN A 200 -8.19 6.92 16.63
C GLN A 200 -8.92 6.97 15.28
N PHE A 201 -9.11 5.84 14.60
CA PHE A 201 -9.86 5.78 13.34
C PHE A 201 -11.31 6.21 13.52
N GLU A 202 -12.00 5.69 14.55
CA GLU A 202 -13.38 6.08 14.87
C GLU A 202 -13.47 7.56 15.23
N HIS A 203 -12.54 8.07 16.04
CA HIS A 203 -12.48 9.51 16.33
C HIS A 203 -12.32 10.35 15.05
N LEU A 204 -11.43 9.95 14.13
CA LEU A 204 -11.26 10.65 12.85
C LEU A 204 -12.54 10.63 12.01
N LYS A 205 -13.29 9.51 12.01
CA LYS A 205 -14.60 9.43 11.34
C LYS A 205 -15.60 10.41 11.94
N GLU A 206 -15.70 10.47 13.26
CA GLU A 206 -16.64 11.34 13.98
C GLU A 206 -16.43 12.83 13.66
N ILE A 207 -15.18 13.26 13.49
CA ILE A 207 -14.83 14.65 13.17
C ILE A 207 -14.69 14.92 11.67
N SER A 208 -15.00 13.94 10.80
CA SER A 208 -14.92 14.05 9.34
C SER A 208 -16.30 14.10 8.69
N GLU A 209 -16.35 14.56 7.46
CA GLU A 209 -17.55 14.57 6.63
C GLU A 209 -17.64 13.28 5.80
N LEU A 210 -18.70 12.48 5.97
CA LEU A 210 -18.98 11.36 5.06
C LEU A 210 -19.40 11.91 3.69
N VAL A 211 -18.67 11.57 2.66
CA VAL A 211 -18.94 12.04 1.30
C VAL A 211 -19.25 10.87 0.37
N GLY A 212 -20.32 11.03 -0.42
CA GLY A 212 -20.60 10.15 -1.56
C GLY A 212 -19.84 10.58 -2.80
N ALA A 213 -19.82 9.73 -3.82
CA ALA A 213 -19.12 9.96 -5.08
C ALA A 213 -19.43 11.32 -5.74
N ALA A 214 -20.66 11.79 -5.63
CA ALA A 214 -21.11 13.07 -6.19
C ALA A 214 -20.69 14.29 -5.34
N LYS A 215 -20.17 14.09 -4.14
CA LYS A 215 -19.83 15.16 -3.19
C LYS A 215 -18.33 15.25 -2.88
N LEU A 216 -17.51 14.43 -3.53
CA LEU A 216 -16.05 14.58 -3.36
C LEU A 216 -15.62 15.97 -3.78
N PRO A 217 -14.74 16.64 -3.02
CA PRO A 217 -14.26 17.97 -3.35
C PRO A 217 -13.73 18.03 -4.78
N GLU A 218 -14.16 19.05 -5.54
CA GLU A 218 -13.63 19.29 -6.86
C GLU A 218 -12.11 19.51 -6.82
N PRO A 219 -11.35 18.97 -7.78
CA PRO A 219 -9.92 19.20 -7.88
C PRO A 219 -9.63 20.69 -7.93
N MET A 220 -8.69 21.15 -7.12
CA MET A 220 -8.27 22.55 -7.16
C MET A 220 -7.75 22.87 -8.56
N LYS A 221 -8.42 23.79 -9.26
CA LYS A 221 -7.95 24.33 -10.55
C LYS A 221 -6.68 25.14 -10.30
N GLY A 222 -5.53 24.46 -10.29
CA GLY A 222 -4.25 25.11 -10.08
C GLY A 222 -4.02 26.19 -11.13
N LYS A 223 -3.75 27.44 -10.72
CA LYS A 223 -3.02 28.36 -11.58
C LYS A 223 -1.69 27.68 -11.89
N ARG A 224 -1.49 27.26 -13.13
CA ARG A 224 -0.23 26.67 -13.63
C ARG A 224 0.92 27.67 -13.44
N SER A 225 1.53 27.65 -12.26
CA SER A 225 2.87 28.17 -12.09
C SER A 225 3.82 27.03 -12.46
N LYS A 226 4.67 27.23 -13.45
CA LYS A 226 5.69 26.23 -13.89
C LYS A 226 6.54 25.70 -12.72
N LYS A 227 6.68 26.49 -11.65
CA LYS A 227 7.43 26.14 -10.45
C LYS A 227 6.73 25.13 -9.54
N ASN A 228 5.39 25.01 -9.60
CA ASN A 228 4.61 24.06 -8.78
C ASN A 228 4.42 22.70 -9.48
N LEU A 229 4.70 22.61 -10.79
CA LEU A 229 4.55 21.35 -11.54
C LEU A 229 5.59 20.31 -11.11
N GLU A 230 6.84 20.74 -10.90
CA GLU A 230 7.93 19.84 -10.50
C GLU A 230 7.74 19.27 -9.10
N PHE A 231 7.10 20.03 -8.19
CA PHE A 231 6.86 19.56 -6.81
C PHE A 231 5.64 18.64 -6.70
N THR A 232 4.61 18.84 -7.53
CA THR A 232 3.36 18.05 -7.48
C THR A 232 3.50 16.72 -8.23
N GLU A 233 4.26 16.68 -9.32
CA GLU A 233 4.54 15.44 -10.06
C GLU A 233 5.49 14.51 -9.29
N ALA A 234 6.36 15.03 -8.46
CA ALA A 234 7.24 14.23 -7.60
C ALA A 234 6.49 13.58 -6.42
N GLN A 235 5.33 14.10 -6.01
CA GLN A 235 4.52 13.57 -4.93
C GLN A 235 3.32 12.70 -5.41
N ALA A 236 2.98 12.76 -6.69
CA ALA A 236 1.95 11.94 -7.32
C ALA A 236 2.56 10.66 -7.88
#